data_38d1ddb69e7bbeaf6f244c7791c3623b
#
_entry.id   38d1ddb69e7bbeaf6f244c7791c3623b
#
_cell.length_a   1.000
_cell.length_b   1.000
_cell.length_c   1.000
_cell.angle_alpha   90.00
_cell.angle_beta   90.00
_cell.angle_gamma   90.00
#
_symmetry.space_group_name_H-M   'P 1'
#
loop_
_entity.id
_entity.type
_entity.pdbx_description
1 polymer ?
#
loop_
_entity_poly.entity_id
_entity_poly.type
_entity_poly.pdbx_seq_one_letter_code
_entity_poly.pdbx_strand_id
1 'polypeptide(L)'
;INIIDTPGHADFGGQVERVLRMADGCLLLVDAQEGPMPQTYFVLKKALALSLPVLVVINKIDKPAARSDWAVDQVFDLFAKLEAPDELLDFPVIYASAKGGYAIENADDSIEGANMNPLFEKIIEFIPPPSGDPDGILQLQVNTIDYSPYLGKLGIGKVVNGTININQNIAVARRDGTISPVRITKIFTFERDQKVPAEKAQAGEIIAVAGLDDITVGVTFTDPDN
;
A
#
# COMPACT_ATOMS: atom_id res chain seq x y z
N ILE A 1 10.40 3.30 2.91
CA ILE A 1 8.96 3.41 2.61
C ILE A 1 8.71 2.76 1.26
N ASN A 2 7.81 1.77 1.20
CA ASN A 2 7.31 1.22 -0.05
C ASN A 2 5.99 1.91 -0.39
N ILE A 3 5.87 2.41 -1.61
CA ILE A 3 4.65 3.06 -2.10
C ILE A 3 3.97 2.10 -3.09
N ILE A 4 2.69 1.82 -2.85
CA ILE A 4 1.88 1.00 -3.73
C ILE A 4 0.79 1.89 -4.32
N ASP A 5 0.81 2.06 -5.63
CA ASP A 5 -0.24 2.81 -6.33
C ASP A 5 -1.51 1.98 -6.49
N THR A 6 -2.67 2.63 -6.33
CA THR A 6 -3.97 1.99 -6.56
C THR A 6 -4.47 2.31 -7.96
N PRO A 7 -4.96 1.32 -8.72
CA PRO A 7 -5.53 1.60 -10.04
C PRO A 7 -6.75 2.52 -9.94
N GLY A 8 -6.76 3.58 -10.77
CA GLY A 8 -7.71 4.68 -10.70
C GLY A 8 -9.12 4.42 -11.27
N HIS A 9 -9.47 3.20 -11.68
CA HIS A 9 -10.76 2.89 -12.30
C HIS A 9 -11.63 2.02 -11.39
N ALA A 10 -12.92 2.35 -11.30
CA ALA A 10 -13.92 1.63 -10.50
C ALA A 10 -14.05 0.14 -10.85
N ASP A 11 -13.67 -0.25 -12.06
CA ASP A 11 -13.76 -1.64 -12.55
C ASP A 11 -12.75 -2.60 -11.86
N PHE A 12 -11.76 -2.06 -11.15
CA PHE A 12 -10.71 -2.85 -10.48
C PHE A 12 -10.92 -3.04 -8.97
N GLY A 13 -12.15 -3.01 -8.49
CA GLY A 13 -12.47 -3.05 -7.06
C GLY A 13 -11.81 -4.17 -6.27
N GLY A 14 -11.74 -5.38 -6.83
CA GLY A 14 -11.04 -6.50 -6.22
C GLY A 14 -9.52 -6.34 -6.20
N GLN A 15 -8.94 -5.62 -7.16
CA GLN A 15 -7.51 -5.34 -7.21
C GLN A 15 -7.12 -4.29 -6.16
N VAL A 16 -7.90 -3.23 -6.03
CA VAL A 16 -7.71 -2.20 -4.99
C VAL A 16 -7.69 -2.81 -3.60
N GLU A 17 -8.66 -3.67 -3.28
CA GLU A 17 -8.71 -4.33 -1.96
C GLU A 17 -7.48 -5.21 -1.71
N ARG A 18 -7.01 -5.94 -2.71
CA ARG A 18 -5.81 -6.77 -2.58
C ARG A 18 -4.54 -5.95 -2.37
N VAL A 19 -4.43 -4.80 -3.05
CA VAL A 19 -3.32 -3.86 -2.85
C VAL A 19 -3.36 -3.26 -1.45
N LEU A 20 -4.51 -2.79 -0.99
CA LEU A 20 -4.67 -2.21 0.34
C LEU A 20 -4.34 -3.21 1.47
N ARG A 21 -4.55 -4.51 1.27
CA ARG A 21 -4.15 -5.55 2.25
C ARG A 21 -2.64 -5.68 2.44
N MET A 22 -1.82 -5.14 1.55
CA MET A 22 -0.36 -5.10 1.70
C MET A 22 0.12 -3.82 2.38
N ALA A 23 -0.74 -2.81 2.51
CA ALA A 23 -0.39 -1.50 3.05
C ALA A 23 -0.48 -1.47 4.59
N ASP A 24 0.35 -0.64 5.21
CA ASP A 24 0.30 -0.31 6.64
C ASP A 24 -0.42 1.02 6.90
N GLY A 25 -0.70 1.78 5.84
CA GLY A 25 -1.46 3.03 5.86
C GLY A 25 -1.86 3.46 4.47
N CYS A 26 -2.66 4.50 4.37
CA CYS A 26 -3.21 5.03 3.12
C CYS A 26 -2.93 6.53 3.00
N LEU A 27 -2.37 6.96 1.87
CA LEU A 27 -2.34 8.37 1.48
C LEU A 27 -3.57 8.65 0.61
N LEU A 28 -4.50 9.44 1.13
CA LEU A 28 -5.69 9.84 0.39
C LEU A 28 -5.42 11.15 -0.35
N LEU A 29 -5.14 11.07 -1.64
CA LEU A 29 -4.87 12.24 -2.47
C LEU A 29 -6.16 12.87 -2.94
N VAL A 30 -6.34 14.17 -2.66
CA VAL A 30 -7.51 14.95 -3.04
C VAL A 30 -7.07 16.21 -3.79
N ASP A 31 -7.68 16.51 -4.93
CA ASP A 31 -7.44 17.74 -5.69
C ASP A 31 -8.05 18.94 -4.95
N ALA A 32 -7.24 19.96 -4.66
CA ALA A 32 -7.67 21.17 -3.94
C ALA A 32 -8.78 21.95 -4.69
N GLN A 33 -8.92 21.76 -5.99
CA GLN A 33 -9.93 22.44 -6.81
C GLN A 33 -11.23 21.61 -6.93
N GLU A 34 -11.12 20.29 -7.10
CA GLU A 34 -12.25 19.39 -7.41
C GLU A 34 -12.82 18.69 -6.19
N GLY A 35 -12.02 18.56 -5.11
CA GLY A 35 -12.39 17.79 -3.93
C GLY A 35 -12.36 16.27 -4.16
N PRO A 36 -12.95 15.48 -3.25
CA PRO A 36 -13.02 14.03 -3.37
C PRO A 36 -13.86 13.61 -4.58
N MET A 37 -13.31 12.74 -5.40
CA MET A 37 -13.96 12.16 -6.58
C MET A 37 -14.65 10.82 -6.23
N PRO A 38 -15.52 10.26 -7.09
CA PRO A 38 -16.17 8.97 -6.83
C PRO A 38 -15.18 7.82 -6.53
N GLN A 39 -14.00 7.83 -7.15
CA GLN A 39 -12.95 6.85 -6.87
C GLN A 39 -12.39 7.02 -5.45
N THR A 40 -12.26 8.26 -4.97
CA THR A 40 -11.83 8.58 -3.61
C THR A 40 -12.77 7.94 -2.58
N TYR A 41 -14.10 8.06 -2.79
CA TYR A 41 -15.11 7.40 -1.96
C TYR A 41 -14.89 5.89 -1.89
N PHE A 42 -14.70 5.25 -3.04
CA PHE A 42 -14.56 3.80 -3.12
C PHE A 42 -13.28 3.30 -2.42
N VAL A 43 -12.15 3.95 -2.67
CA VAL A 43 -10.86 3.58 -2.05
C VAL A 43 -10.88 3.82 -0.55
N LEU A 44 -11.39 4.99 -0.11
CA LEU A 44 -11.51 5.31 1.31
C LEU A 44 -12.40 4.30 2.04
N LYS A 45 -13.56 3.94 1.49
CA LYS A 45 -14.43 2.91 2.06
C LYS A 45 -13.70 1.59 2.29
N LYS A 46 -12.82 1.19 1.36
CA LYS A 46 -12.03 -0.04 1.48
C LYS A 46 -10.90 0.10 2.51
N ALA A 47 -10.23 1.25 2.55
CA ALA A 47 -9.18 1.53 3.54
C ALA A 47 -9.75 1.51 4.98
N LEU A 48 -10.91 2.15 5.20
CA LEU A 48 -11.62 2.15 6.49
C LEU A 48 -12.05 0.74 6.91
N ALA A 49 -12.56 -0.07 5.97
CA ALA A 49 -12.94 -1.47 6.25
C ALA A 49 -11.75 -2.35 6.65
N LEU A 50 -10.51 -1.95 6.30
CA LEU A 50 -9.27 -2.60 6.70
C LEU A 50 -8.63 -1.92 7.94
N SER A 51 -9.29 -0.92 8.52
CA SER A 51 -8.77 -0.14 9.66
C SER A 51 -7.40 0.49 9.37
N LEU A 52 -7.12 0.83 8.12
CA LEU A 52 -5.88 1.49 7.76
C LEU A 52 -5.89 2.94 8.25
N PRO A 53 -4.79 3.43 8.88
CA PRO A 53 -4.63 4.85 9.14
C PRO A 53 -4.58 5.62 7.81
N VAL A 54 -5.31 6.73 7.74
CA VAL A 54 -5.45 7.54 6.52
C VAL A 54 -4.84 8.91 6.73
N LEU A 55 -3.77 9.22 5.98
CA LEU A 55 -3.18 10.56 5.87
C LEU A 55 -3.76 11.25 4.64
N VAL A 56 -4.41 12.38 4.83
CA VAL A 56 -5.01 13.15 3.74
C VAL A 56 -3.98 14.09 3.13
N VAL A 57 -3.87 14.07 1.80
CA VAL A 57 -2.98 14.96 1.04
C VAL A 57 -3.82 15.81 0.09
N ILE A 58 -3.97 17.09 0.42
CA ILE A 58 -4.62 18.06 -0.47
C ILE A 58 -3.60 18.51 -1.51
N ASN A 59 -3.73 17.96 -2.71
CA ASN A 59 -2.76 18.19 -3.80
C ASN A 59 -3.23 19.27 -4.77
N LYS A 60 -2.28 19.79 -5.54
CA LYS A 60 -2.48 20.85 -6.55
C LYS A 60 -2.86 22.20 -5.94
N ILE A 61 -2.32 22.51 -4.77
CA ILE A 61 -2.52 23.82 -4.10
C ILE A 61 -1.92 24.99 -4.89
N ASP A 62 -1.02 24.71 -5.84
CA ASP A 62 -0.45 25.68 -6.79
C ASP A 62 -1.44 26.20 -7.84
N LYS A 63 -2.62 25.58 -7.98
CA LYS A 63 -3.61 26.04 -8.96
C LYS A 63 -4.34 27.30 -8.49
N PRO A 64 -4.63 28.26 -9.40
CA PRO A 64 -5.33 29.51 -9.05
C PRO A 64 -6.73 29.31 -8.45
N ALA A 65 -7.39 28.21 -8.78
CA ALA A 65 -8.73 27.89 -8.28
C ALA A 65 -8.70 26.89 -7.11
N ALA A 66 -7.54 26.65 -6.50
CA ALA A 66 -7.42 25.80 -5.32
C ALA A 66 -8.23 26.38 -4.14
N ARG A 67 -8.92 25.51 -3.42
CA ARG A 67 -9.75 25.83 -2.26
C ARG A 67 -9.45 24.80 -1.18
N SER A 68 -8.27 24.90 -0.59
CA SER A 68 -7.72 23.87 0.30
C SER A 68 -8.64 23.57 1.49
N ASP A 69 -9.14 24.58 2.18
CA ASP A 69 -10.04 24.41 3.33
C ASP A 69 -11.35 23.72 2.93
N TRP A 70 -11.96 24.18 1.82
CA TRP A 70 -13.15 23.54 1.30
C TRP A 70 -12.91 22.06 0.93
N ALA A 71 -11.75 21.73 0.38
CA ALA A 71 -11.41 20.34 0.06
C ALA A 71 -11.27 19.49 1.32
N VAL A 72 -10.70 20.02 2.40
CA VAL A 72 -10.63 19.36 3.72
C VAL A 72 -12.04 19.11 4.27
N ASP A 73 -12.93 20.13 4.24
CA ASP A 73 -14.33 20.00 4.67
C ASP A 73 -15.05 18.89 3.88
N GLN A 74 -14.84 18.81 2.57
CA GLN A 74 -15.44 17.77 1.73
C GLN A 74 -14.89 16.36 2.07
N VAL A 75 -13.62 16.25 2.47
CA VAL A 75 -13.04 15.00 2.95
C VAL A 75 -13.67 14.61 4.28
N PHE A 76 -13.81 15.55 5.22
CA PHE A 76 -14.48 15.33 6.50
C PHE A 76 -15.91 14.81 6.30
N ASP A 77 -16.70 15.49 5.45
CA ASP A 77 -18.05 15.04 5.09
C ASP A 77 -18.06 13.64 4.49
N LEU A 78 -17.02 13.28 3.73
CA LEU A 78 -16.86 11.96 3.14
C LEU A 78 -16.62 10.88 4.21
N PHE A 79 -15.75 11.14 5.18
CA PHE A 79 -15.52 10.24 6.31
C PHE A 79 -16.79 10.05 7.15
N ALA A 80 -17.50 11.15 7.47
CA ALA A 80 -18.76 11.11 8.19
C ALA A 80 -19.84 10.32 7.43
N LYS A 81 -19.95 10.50 6.11
CA LYS A 81 -20.86 9.75 5.25
C LYS A 81 -20.55 8.26 5.17
N LEU A 82 -19.29 7.88 5.36
CA LEU A 82 -18.83 6.49 5.41
C LEU A 82 -18.95 5.90 6.82
N GLU A 83 -19.51 6.65 7.79
CA GLU A 83 -19.66 6.23 9.19
C GLU A 83 -18.31 5.81 9.79
N ALA A 84 -17.25 6.57 9.46
CA ALA A 84 -15.92 6.32 9.99
C ALA A 84 -15.95 6.46 11.54
N PRO A 85 -15.20 5.60 12.28
CA PRO A 85 -15.03 5.76 13.72
C PRO A 85 -14.48 7.15 14.09
N ASP A 86 -14.89 7.68 15.26
CA ASP A 86 -14.49 9.02 15.70
C ASP A 86 -12.98 9.21 15.73
N GLU A 87 -12.21 8.16 16.07
CA GLU A 87 -10.75 8.19 16.09
C GLU A 87 -10.14 8.43 14.69
N LEU A 88 -10.88 8.13 13.62
CA LEU A 88 -10.43 8.35 12.23
C LEU A 88 -10.93 9.67 11.65
N LEU A 89 -11.78 10.42 12.37
CA LEU A 89 -12.23 11.75 11.95
C LEU A 89 -11.17 12.82 12.22
N ASP A 90 -10.24 12.57 13.14
CA ASP A 90 -9.08 13.45 13.41
C ASP A 90 -7.88 13.04 12.53
N PHE A 91 -8.11 12.99 11.23
CA PHE A 91 -7.07 12.62 10.28
C PHE A 91 -6.07 13.76 10.06
N PRO A 92 -4.76 13.45 9.97
CA PRO A 92 -3.76 14.46 9.62
C PRO A 92 -3.91 14.90 8.16
N VAL A 93 -3.63 16.17 7.90
CA VAL A 93 -3.67 16.77 6.57
C VAL A 93 -2.31 17.33 6.21
N ILE A 94 -1.88 17.11 4.97
CA ILE A 94 -0.73 17.77 4.33
C ILE A 94 -1.20 18.42 3.04
N TYR A 95 -0.71 19.62 2.79
CA TYR A 95 -0.97 20.35 1.57
C TYR A 95 0.21 20.22 0.61
N ALA A 96 -0.03 19.92 -0.66
CA ALA A 96 1.05 19.60 -1.59
C ALA A 96 0.82 20.13 -3.00
N SER A 97 1.92 20.37 -3.70
CA SER A 97 1.96 20.47 -5.14
C SER A 97 2.94 19.42 -5.68
N ALA A 98 2.42 18.30 -6.14
CA ALA A 98 3.26 17.27 -6.75
C ALA A 98 4.01 17.80 -7.99
N LYS A 99 3.39 18.70 -8.76
CA LYS A 99 4.01 19.38 -9.91
C LYS A 99 5.13 20.32 -9.48
N GLY A 100 4.91 21.04 -8.37
CA GLY A 100 5.90 21.97 -7.79
C GLY A 100 6.98 21.28 -6.99
N GLY A 101 6.79 20.01 -6.61
CA GLY A 101 7.74 19.21 -5.83
C GLY A 101 7.84 19.67 -4.36
N TYR A 102 6.75 20.15 -3.76
CA TYR A 102 6.73 20.60 -2.38
C TYR A 102 5.46 20.17 -1.63
N ALA A 103 5.59 20.13 -0.32
CA ALA A 103 4.51 19.93 0.64
C ALA A 103 4.69 20.88 1.83
N ILE A 104 3.58 21.27 2.46
CA ILE A 104 3.52 22.16 3.64
C ILE A 104 2.50 21.60 4.63
N GLU A 105 2.67 21.94 5.92
CA GLU A 105 1.79 21.43 6.98
C GLU A 105 0.50 22.25 7.11
N ASN A 106 0.57 23.56 6.91
CA ASN A 106 -0.59 24.43 6.96
C ASN A 106 -0.77 25.14 5.61
N ALA A 107 -2.02 25.39 5.21
CA ALA A 107 -2.36 26.00 3.93
C ALA A 107 -1.71 27.38 3.69
N ASP A 108 -1.42 28.09 4.76
CA ASP A 108 -0.85 29.45 4.74
C ASP A 108 0.68 29.49 4.90
N ASP A 109 1.34 28.34 5.00
CA ASP A 109 2.79 28.27 5.15
C ASP A 109 3.49 28.80 3.88
N SER A 110 4.69 29.39 4.08
CA SER A 110 5.51 29.86 2.97
C SER A 110 6.01 28.68 2.11
N ILE A 111 5.87 28.82 0.81
CA ILE A 111 6.39 27.87 -0.17
C ILE A 111 7.83 28.18 -0.61
N GLU A 112 8.44 29.24 -0.11
CA GLU A 112 9.81 29.62 -0.45
C GLU A 112 10.80 28.59 0.13
N GLY A 113 11.53 27.91 -0.74
CA GLY A 113 12.44 26.82 -0.36
C GLY A 113 11.76 25.53 0.09
N ALA A 114 10.43 25.44 -0.02
CA ALA A 114 9.68 24.23 0.35
C ALA A 114 10.07 23.03 -0.52
N ASN A 115 9.96 21.86 0.05
CA ASN A 115 10.25 20.55 -0.58
C ASN A 115 9.27 19.50 -0.06
N MET A 116 9.43 18.23 -0.43
CA MET A 116 8.53 17.13 -0.05
C MET A 116 8.78 16.56 1.36
N ASN A 117 9.77 17.07 2.11
CA ASN A 117 10.11 16.51 3.43
C ASN A 117 8.92 16.51 4.42
N PRO A 118 8.09 17.58 4.53
CA PRO A 118 6.95 17.56 5.44
C PRO A 118 5.99 16.38 5.21
N LEU A 119 5.76 16.00 3.96
CA LEU A 119 4.97 14.82 3.65
C LEU A 119 5.66 13.53 4.11
N PHE A 120 6.96 13.37 3.87
CA PHE A 120 7.69 12.17 4.27
C PHE A 120 7.81 12.05 5.79
N GLU A 121 8.04 13.14 6.48
CA GLU A 121 8.08 13.20 7.94
C GLU A 121 6.72 12.83 8.54
N LYS A 122 5.62 13.38 8.00
CA LYS A 122 4.27 13.03 8.44
C LYS A 122 3.90 11.56 8.18
N ILE A 123 4.35 10.98 7.07
CA ILE A 123 4.18 9.53 6.81
C ILE A 123 4.88 8.71 7.90
N ILE A 124 6.14 9.06 8.23
CA ILE A 124 6.91 8.31 9.23
C ILE A 124 6.33 8.48 10.64
N GLU A 125 5.82 9.66 10.96
CA GLU A 125 5.19 9.96 12.24
C GLU A 125 3.85 9.22 12.43
N PHE A 126 3.02 9.21 11.39
CA PHE A 126 1.62 8.80 11.50
C PHE A 126 1.35 7.35 11.11
N ILE A 127 2.04 6.85 10.08
CA ILE A 127 1.83 5.47 9.62
C ILE A 127 2.74 4.53 10.41
N PRO A 128 2.17 3.54 11.12
CA PRO A 128 2.97 2.62 11.91
C PRO A 128 3.91 1.79 11.02
N PRO A 129 5.07 1.37 11.53
CA PRO A 129 5.92 0.43 10.83
C PRO A 129 5.20 -0.91 10.66
N PRO A 130 5.58 -1.73 9.64
CA PRO A 130 5.04 -3.06 9.48
C PRO A 130 5.16 -3.87 10.76
N SER A 131 4.09 -4.56 11.12
CA SER A 131 4.09 -5.53 12.22
C SER A 131 4.53 -6.90 11.69
N GLY A 132 5.10 -7.72 12.53
CA GLY A 132 5.49 -9.08 12.21
C GLY A 132 6.85 -9.42 12.83
N ASP A 133 7.03 -10.70 13.14
CA ASP A 133 8.27 -11.22 13.72
C ASP A 133 9.10 -11.88 12.61
N PRO A 134 10.30 -11.36 12.29
CA PRO A 134 11.19 -11.95 11.29
C PRO A 134 11.65 -13.38 11.63
N ASP A 135 11.66 -13.74 12.91
CA ASP A 135 12.05 -15.06 13.41
C ASP A 135 10.84 -16.00 13.61
N GLY A 136 9.63 -15.51 13.32
CA GLY A 136 8.40 -16.28 13.43
C GLY A 136 8.17 -17.22 12.25
N ILE A 137 7.05 -17.95 12.29
CA ILE A 137 6.61 -18.84 11.21
C ILE A 137 6.37 -18.03 9.94
N LEU A 138 6.90 -18.47 8.80
CA LEU A 138 6.70 -17.81 7.52
C LEU A 138 5.20 -17.67 7.20
N GLN A 139 4.78 -16.47 6.89
CA GLN A 139 3.46 -16.16 6.37
C GLN A 139 3.54 -15.09 5.29
N LEU A 140 3.28 -15.48 4.05
CA LEU A 140 3.17 -14.58 2.91
C LEU A 140 1.93 -14.93 2.10
N GLN A 141 1.00 -14.01 1.95
CA GLN A 141 -0.16 -14.17 1.07
C GLN A 141 0.12 -13.54 -0.28
N VAL A 142 -0.14 -14.28 -1.36
CA VAL A 142 -0.07 -13.75 -2.73
C VAL A 142 -1.30 -12.87 -2.99
N ASN A 143 -1.08 -11.58 -3.10
CA ASN A 143 -2.12 -10.56 -3.30
C ASN A 143 -2.35 -10.23 -4.78
N THR A 144 -1.28 -10.29 -5.59
CA THR A 144 -1.37 -10.06 -7.03
C THR A 144 -0.40 -10.95 -7.78
N ILE A 145 -0.60 -11.11 -9.09
CA ILE A 145 0.26 -11.89 -9.97
C ILE A 145 0.75 -10.98 -11.09
N ASP A 146 2.03 -11.08 -11.35
CA ASP A 146 2.68 -10.48 -12.50
C ASP A 146 3.23 -11.58 -13.42
N TYR A 147 3.65 -11.22 -14.62
CA TYR A 147 4.19 -12.16 -15.59
C TYR A 147 5.53 -11.67 -16.15
N SER A 148 6.52 -12.54 -16.09
CA SER A 148 7.81 -12.32 -16.71
C SER A 148 8.00 -13.29 -17.89
N PRO A 149 8.41 -12.79 -19.08
CA PRO A 149 8.68 -13.65 -20.23
C PRO A 149 9.74 -14.75 -19.95
N TYR A 150 10.63 -14.50 -18.98
CA TYR A 150 11.75 -15.39 -18.67
C TYR A 150 11.50 -16.28 -17.43
N LEU A 151 10.62 -15.87 -16.53
CA LEU A 151 10.42 -16.52 -15.23
C LEU A 151 9.01 -17.07 -15.07
N GLY A 152 8.13 -16.82 -16.03
CA GLY A 152 6.72 -17.18 -15.93
C GLY A 152 5.96 -16.30 -14.94
N LYS A 153 5.06 -16.90 -14.18
CA LYS A 153 4.25 -16.20 -13.18
C LYS A 153 5.09 -15.79 -11.97
N LEU A 154 4.85 -14.59 -11.49
CA LEU A 154 5.41 -14.04 -10.27
C LEU A 154 4.28 -13.77 -9.27
N GLY A 155 4.33 -14.39 -8.11
CA GLY A 155 3.42 -14.06 -7.00
C GLY A 155 3.95 -12.86 -6.23
N ILE A 156 3.16 -11.79 -6.13
CA ILE A 156 3.52 -10.60 -5.36
C ILE A 156 2.67 -10.56 -4.09
N GLY A 157 3.33 -10.33 -2.96
CA GLY A 157 2.70 -10.22 -1.66
C GLY A 157 3.61 -9.60 -0.62
N LYS A 158 3.03 -9.31 0.55
CA LYS A 158 3.77 -8.87 1.73
C LYS A 158 4.13 -10.07 2.58
N VAL A 159 5.37 -10.13 3.04
CA VAL A 159 5.77 -11.06 4.10
C VAL A 159 5.15 -10.53 5.39
N VAL A 160 4.12 -11.20 5.87
CA VAL A 160 3.39 -10.80 7.09
C VAL A 160 4.18 -11.20 8.33
N ASN A 161 4.81 -12.37 8.29
CA ASN A 161 5.59 -12.93 9.40
C ASN A 161 6.70 -13.83 8.87
N GLY A 162 7.76 -14.02 9.66
CA GLY A 162 8.88 -14.88 9.31
C GLY A 162 9.85 -14.27 8.30
N THR A 163 10.71 -15.13 7.80
CA THR A 163 11.72 -14.83 6.77
C THR A 163 11.66 -15.86 5.65
N ILE A 164 11.75 -15.43 4.40
CA ILE A 164 11.79 -16.29 3.22
C ILE A 164 13.15 -16.16 2.53
N ASN A 165 13.74 -17.28 2.13
CA ASN A 165 15.05 -17.33 1.47
C ASN A 165 14.95 -18.00 0.10
N ILE A 166 15.86 -17.66 -0.81
CA ILE A 166 16.02 -18.41 -2.05
C ILE A 166 16.44 -19.85 -1.74
N ASN A 167 16.02 -20.77 -2.59
CA ASN A 167 16.24 -22.22 -2.43
C ASN A 167 15.60 -22.86 -1.19
N GLN A 168 14.82 -22.12 -0.41
CA GLN A 168 14.05 -22.64 0.71
C GLN A 168 12.92 -23.54 0.20
N ASN A 169 12.67 -24.65 0.89
CA ASN A 169 11.45 -25.41 0.74
C ASN A 169 10.37 -24.80 1.62
N ILE A 170 9.24 -24.48 1.04
CA ILE A 170 8.07 -23.92 1.72
C ILE A 170 6.84 -24.77 1.43
N ALA A 171 5.79 -24.57 2.19
CA ALA A 171 4.46 -25.06 1.89
C ALA A 171 3.61 -23.97 1.23
N VAL A 172 2.84 -24.35 0.22
CA VAL A 172 1.83 -23.49 -0.42
C VAL A 172 0.45 -23.99 -0.01
N ALA A 173 -0.22 -23.22 0.84
CA ALA A 173 -1.60 -23.48 1.26
C ALA A 173 -2.58 -22.79 0.29
N ARG A 174 -3.52 -23.58 -0.27
CA ARG A 174 -4.55 -23.11 -1.20
C ARG A 174 -5.90 -22.99 -0.53
N ARG A 175 -6.83 -22.28 -1.17
CA ARG A 175 -8.19 -22.06 -0.66
C ARG A 175 -9.02 -23.34 -0.51
N ASP A 176 -8.74 -24.37 -1.29
CA ASP A 176 -9.40 -25.67 -1.22
C ASP A 176 -8.87 -26.56 -0.08
N GLY A 177 -7.94 -26.03 0.74
CA GLY A 177 -7.31 -26.73 1.84
C GLY A 177 -6.12 -27.59 1.41
N THR A 178 -5.76 -27.63 0.13
CA THR A 178 -4.59 -28.38 -0.33
C THR A 178 -3.30 -27.67 0.08
N ILE A 179 -2.34 -28.43 0.56
CA ILE A 179 -0.99 -27.97 0.91
C ILE A 179 0.00 -28.75 0.06
N SER A 180 0.92 -28.05 -0.58
CA SER A 180 1.95 -28.66 -1.40
C SER A 180 3.32 -28.05 -1.12
N PRO A 181 4.38 -28.88 -1.02
CA PRO A 181 5.74 -28.38 -0.89
C PRO A 181 6.19 -27.75 -2.21
N VAL A 182 6.89 -26.65 -2.11
CA VAL A 182 7.47 -25.94 -3.25
C VAL A 182 8.83 -25.38 -2.86
N ARG A 183 9.75 -25.30 -3.84
CA ARG A 183 11.04 -24.67 -3.65
C ARG A 183 11.07 -23.30 -4.29
N ILE A 184 11.42 -22.29 -3.51
CA ILE A 184 11.60 -20.92 -3.99
C ILE A 184 12.85 -20.85 -4.86
N THR A 185 12.71 -20.37 -6.10
CA THR A 185 13.83 -20.26 -7.02
C THR A 185 14.40 -18.86 -7.09
N LYS A 186 13.55 -17.83 -6.99
CA LYS A 186 13.97 -16.44 -7.01
C LYS A 186 13.03 -15.58 -6.16
N ILE A 187 13.63 -14.58 -5.52
CA ILE A 187 12.96 -13.50 -4.78
C ILE A 187 13.40 -12.19 -5.38
N PHE A 188 12.45 -11.26 -5.51
CA PHE A 188 12.71 -9.89 -5.91
C PHE A 188 12.09 -8.94 -4.89
N THR A 189 12.85 -7.96 -4.47
CA THR A 189 12.36 -6.76 -3.79
C THR A 189 12.06 -5.67 -4.79
N PHE A 190 11.42 -4.58 -4.35
CA PHE A 190 11.10 -3.43 -5.19
C PHE A 190 11.96 -2.25 -4.78
N GLU A 191 12.79 -1.77 -5.70
CA GLU A 191 13.54 -0.52 -5.55
C GLU A 191 13.05 0.47 -6.61
N ARG A 192 12.38 1.54 -6.18
CA ARG A 192 11.66 2.45 -7.06
C ARG A 192 10.61 1.67 -7.88
N ASP A 193 10.75 1.67 -9.21
CA ASP A 193 9.89 0.99 -10.19
C ASP A 193 10.46 -0.35 -10.68
N GLN A 194 11.60 -0.79 -10.10
CA GLN A 194 12.33 -1.97 -10.57
C GLN A 194 12.27 -3.13 -9.58
N LYS A 195 12.19 -4.35 -10.13
CA LYS A 195 12.37 -5.59 -9.38
C LYS A 195 13.86 -5.90 -9.27
N VAL A 196 14.39 -5.91 -8.05
CA VAL A 196 15.80 -6.20 -7.77
C VAL A 196 15.91 -7.59 -7.14
N PRO A 197 16.78 -8.48 -7.67
CA PRO A 197 16.98 -9.79 -7.07
C PRO A 197 17.44 -9.68 -5.62
N ALA A 198 16.85 -10.50 -4.75
CA ALA A 198 17.20 -10.61 -3.35
C ALA A 198 17.43 -12.06 -2.95
N GLU A 199 18.31 -12.30 -2.00
CA GLU A 199 18.57 -13.64 -1.48
C GLU A 199 17.59 -14.04 -0.38
N LYS A 200 17.07 -13.04 0.35
CA LYS A 200 16.08 -13.20 1.43
C LYS A 200 15.16 -11.99 1.50
N ALA A 201 14.02 -12.18 2.14
CA ALA A 201 13.13 -11.12 2.57
C ALA A 201 12.48 -11.49 3.91
N GLN A 202 12.09 -10.49 4.69
CA GLN A 202 11.57 -10.69 6.04
C GLN A 202 10.25 -9.97 6.26
N ALA A 203 9.61 -10.22 7.39
CA ALA A 203 8.35 -9.60 7.80
C ALA A 203 8.35 -8.08 7.53
N GLY A 204 7.29 -7.59 6.89
CA GLY A 204 7.13 -6.21 6.48
C GLY A 204 7.49 -5.91 5.02
N GLU A 205 8.29 -6.73 4.37
CA GLU A 205 8.72 -6.49 3.00
C GLU A 205 7.69 -6.98 1.97
N ILE A 206 7.52 -6.20 0.91
CA ILE A 206 6.73 -6.58 -0.27
C ILE A 206 7.68 -7.15 -1.31
N ILE A 207 7.38 -8.36 -1.76
CA ILE A 207 8.25 -9.11 -2.66
C ILE A 207 7.50 -9.74 -3.82
N ALA A 208 8.24 -10.06 -4.88
CA ALA A 208 7.79 -10.95 -5.93
C ALA A 208 8.58 -12.26 -5.86
N VAL A 209 7.87 -13.39 -5.94
CA VAL A 209 8.45 -14.73 -5.85
C VAL A 209 8.20 -15.49 -7.15
N ALA A 210 9.24 -16.14 -7.69
CA ALA A 210 9.19 -16.99 -8.88
C ALA A 210 9.50 -18.45 -8.56
N GLY A 211 9.16 -19.32 -9.50
CA GLY A 211 9.43 -20.78 -9.41
C GLY A 211 8.20 -21.60 -9.08
N LEU A 212 7.02 -21.04 -9.25
CA LEU A 212 5.74 -21.68 -8.92
C LEU A 212 4.85 -21.69 -10.16
N ASP A 213 4.68 -22.84 -10.80
CA ASP A 213 3.91 -22.97 -12.05
C ASP A 213 2.42 -22.65 -11.85
N ASP A 214 1.86 -23.00 -10.68
CA ASP A 214 0.44 -22.86 -10.34
C ASP A 214 0.14 -21.81 -9.27
N ILE A 215 0.86 -20.68 -9.29
CA ILE A 215 0.52 -19.54 -8.42
C ILE A 215 -0.83 -18.96 -8.82
N THR A 216 -1.71 -18.79 -7.81
CA THR A 216 -2.95 -18.04 -7.91
C THR A 216 -3.05 -17.00 -6.79
N VAL A 217 -3.83 -15.94 -7.02
CA VAL A 217 -4.11 -14.95 -5.98
C VAL A 217 -4.83 -15.59 -4.79
N GLY A 218 -4.35 -15.29 -3.58
CA GLY A 218 -4.91 -15.77 -2.33
C GLY A 218 -4.28 -17.05 -1.80
N VAL A 219 -3.27 -17.62 -2.46
CA VAL A 219 -2.45 -18.69 -1.86
C VAL A 219 -1.55 -18.10 -0.77
N THR A 220 -1.25 -18.89 0.24
CA THR A 220 -0.35 -18.50 1.33
C THR A 220 0.89 -19.39 1.33
N PHE A 221 2.04 -18.76 1.46
CA PHE A 221 3.32 -19.44 1.68
C PHE A 221 3.57 -19.52 3.18
N THR A 222 3.94 -20.70 3.65
CA THR A 222 4.24 -20.97 5.06
C THR A 222 5.37 -22.00 5.18
N ASP A 223 5.81 -22.27 6.40
CA ASP A 223 6.78 -23.31 6.65
C ASP A 223 6.18 -24.70 6.43
N PRO A 224 6.96 -25.70 5.94
CA PRO A 224 6.44 -27.01 5.59
C PRO A 224 5.82 -27.79 6.75
N ASP A 225 6.29 -27.52 7.96
CA ASP A 225 5.93 -28.26 9.18
C ASP A 225 4.83 -27.58 10.00
N ASN A 226 4.20 -26.49 9.47
CA ASN A 226 3.16 -25.71 10.16
C ASN A 226 1.92 -25.45 9.30
#